data_90ae35c9afce7ace85fb60fc44dd1ab2
#
_entry.id   90ae35c9afce7ace85fb60fc44dd1ab2
#
_cell.length_a   1.000
_cell.length_b   1.000
_cell.length_c   1.000
_cell.angle_alpha   90.00
_cell.angle_beta   90.00
_cell.angle_gamma   90.00
#
_symmetry.space_group_name_H-M   'P 1'
#
loop_
_entity.id
_entity.type
_entity.pdbx_description
1 polymer ?
#
loop_
_entity_poly.entity_id
_entity_poly.type
_entity_poly.pdbx_seq_one_letter_code
_entity_poly.pdbx_strand_id
1 'polypeptide(L)'
;MYLSIQQKETGRQIKRLLSEHGYTVKDVQTVMGFENPQAVYKWISGKSLPSLDNFIILSRLLHTSIEDILVIDGDIVRLWCILFRKLN
;
A
#
# COMPACT_ATOMS: atom_id res chain seq x y z
N MET A 1 -21.73 -4.54 5.92
CA MET A 1 -20.71 -3.98 5.04
C MET A 1 -19.34 -4.08 5.64
N TYR A 2 -18.38 -4.50 4.85
CA TYR A 2 -17.03 -4.74 5.35
C TYR A 2 -16.02 -4.09 4.42
N LEU A 3 -15.11 -3.34 5.02
CA LEU A 3 -13.94 -2.85 4.31
C LEU A 3 -12.77 -3.75 4.69
N SER A 4 -12.10 -4.27 3.69
CA SER A 4 -10.89 -5.06 3.91
C SER A 4 -9.80 -4.63 2.94
N ILE A 5 -8.57 -4.76 3.39
CA ILE A 5 -7.42 -4.47 2.55
C ILE A 5 -7.16 -5.70 1.69
N GLN A 6 -7.06 -5.50 0.38
CA GLN A 6 -6.71 -6.56 -0.56
C GLN A 6 -5.19 -6.71 -0.60
N GLN A 7 -4.66 -7.70 0.12
CA GLN A 7 -3.21 -7.84 0.27
C GLN A 7 -2.49 -8.05 -1.05
N LYS A 8 -3.02 -8.91 -1.91
CA LYS A 8 -2.38 -9.19 -3.21
C LYS A 8 -2.40 -7.96 -4.12
N GLU A 9 -3.54 -7.29 -4.18
CA GLU A 9 -3.68 -6.11 -5.01
C GLU A 9 -2.84 -4.95 -4.47
N THR A 10 -2.75 -4.81 -3.16
CA THR A 10 -1.86 -3.84 -2.53
C THR A 10 -0.41 -4.13 -2.87
N GLY A 11 0.00 -5.40 -2.84
CA GLY A 11 1.34 -5.81 -3.24
C GLY A 11 1.65 -5.47 -4.68
N ARG A 12 0.70 -5.70 -5.58
CA ARG A 12 0.84 -5.31 -6.99
C ARG A 12 0.95 -3.80 -7.15
N GLN A 13 0.18 -3.05 -6.37
CA GLN A 13 0.23 -1.59 -6.39
C GLN A 13 1.59 -1.09 -5.91
N ILE A 14 2.14 -1.66 -4.84
CA ILE A 14 3.48 -1.33 -4.36
C ILE A 14 4.50 -1.59 -5.46
N LYS A 15 4.44 -2.76 -6.09
CA LYS A 15 5.36 -3.12 -7.16
C LYS A 15 5.27 -2.14 -8.32
N ARG A 16 4.06 -1.79 -8.74
CA ARG A 16 3.83 -0.84 -9.83
C ARG A 16 4.41 0.53 -9.51
N LEU A 17 4.15 1.03 -8.30
CA LEU A 17 4.64 2.35 -7.88
C LEU A 17 6.16 2.36 -7.79
N LEU A 18 6.78 1.30 -7.28
CA LEU A 18 8.24 1.19 -7.26
C LEU A 18 8.81 1.26 -8.67
N SER A 19 8.22 0.52 -9.61
CA SER A 19 8.65 0.52 -11.00
C SER A 19 8.50 1.88 -11.64
N GLU A 20 7.39 2.56 -11.40
CA GLU A 20 7.15 3.90 -11.93
C GLU A 20 8.18 4.92 -11.45
N HIS A 21 8.67 4.76 -10.23
CA HIS A 21 9.69 5.65 -9.65
C HIS A 21 11.11 5.17 -9.92
N GLY A 22 11.28 4.02 -10.57
CA GLY A 22 12.60 3.47 -10.87
C GLY A 22 13.30 2.86 -9.67
N TYR A 23 12.58 2.48 -8.63
CA TYR A 23 13.14 1.85 -7.44
C TYR A 23 13.11 0.33 -7.56
N THR A 24 14.20 -0.29 -7.09
CA THR A 24 14.31 -1.74 -7.00
C THR A 24 13.96 -2.21 -5.60
N VAL A 25 13.78 -3.52 -5.45
CA VAL A 25 13.60 -4.14 -4.13
C VAL A 25 14.79 -3.82 -3.22
N LYS A 26 16.00 -3.82 -3.79
CA LYS A 26 17.21 -3.49 -3.04
C LYS A 26 17.18 -2.06 -2.51
N ASP A 27 16.68 -1.13 -3.30
CA ASP A 27 16.55 0.26 -2.87
C ASP A 27 15.63 0.36 -1.66
N VAL A 28 14.51 -0.34 -1.69
CA VAL A 28 13.55 -0.36 -0.57
C VAL A 28 14.19 -1.00 0.66
N GLN A 29 14.87 -2.12 0.47
CA GLN A 29 15.59 -2.79 1.55
C GLN A 29 16.56 -1.83 2.25
N THR A 30 17.30 -1.08 1.47
CA THR A 30 18.30 -0.13 1.98
C THR A 30 17.64 1.00 2.77
N VAL A 31 16.58 1.59 2.20
CA VAL A 31 15.85 2.69 2.85
C VAL A 31 15.22 2.24 4.16
N MET A 32 14.67 1.03 4.18
CA MET A 32 14.06 0.46 5.39
C MET A 32 15.07 0.02 6.44
N GLY A 33 16.34 -0.15 6.05
CA GLY A 33 17.35 -0.66 6.96
C GLY A 33 17.23 -2.15 7.22
N PHE A 34 16.65 -2.92 6.31
CA PHE A 34 16.49 -4.36 6.47
C PHE A 34 17.77 -5.10 6.09
N GLU A 35 18.07 -6.16 6.85
CA GLU A 35 19.23 -7.00 6.58
C GLU A 35 19.11 -7.81 5.29
N ASN A 36 17.87 -8.12 4.89
CA ASN A 36 17.59 -8.90 3.70
C ASN A 36 16.31 -8.40 3.04
N PRO A 37 16.03 -8.79 1.79
CA PRO A 37 14.87 -8.28 1.06
C PRO A 37 13.57 -9.05 1.29
N GLN A 38 13.55 -10.01 2.20
CA GLN A 38 12.42 -10.94 2.33
C GLN A 38 11.11 -10.23 2.66
N ALA A 39 11.13 -9.25 3.56
CA ALA A 39 9.93 -8.52 3.92
C ALA A 39 9.34 -7.81 2.71
N VAL A 40 10.18 -7.18 1.90
CA VAL A 40 9.74 -6.47 0.69
C VAL A 40 9.11 -7.45 -0.30
N TYR A 41 9.70 -8.59 -0.50
CA TYR A 41 9.12 -9.62 -1.38
C TYR A 41 7.78 -10.13 -0.86
N LYS A 42 7.62 -10.25 0.46
CA LYS A 42 6.33 -10.64 1.04
C LYS A 42 5.25 -9.60 0.77
N TRP A 43 5.61 -8.31 0.82
CA TRP A 43 4.65 -7.25 0.49
C TRP A 43 4.23 -7.33 -0.97
N ILE A 44 5.20 -7.43 -1.88
CA ILE A 44 4.94 -7.46 -3.33
C ILE A 44 4.10 -8.68 -3.71
N SER A 45 4.37 -9.82 -3.09
CA SER A 45 3.64 -11.06 -3.38
C SER A 45 2.27 -11.16 -2.71
N GLY A 46 1.97 -10.21 -1.81
CA GLY A 46 0.70 -10.21 -1.11
C GLY A 46 0.62 -11.18 0.05
N LYS A 47 1.75 -11.69 0.51
CA LYS A 47 1.79 -12.60 1.66
C LYS A 47 1.63 -11.87 2.98
N SER A 48 2.05 -10.62 3.04
CA SER A 48 1.88 -9.77 4.21
C SER A 48 1.83 -8.32 3.79
N LEU A 49 1.29 -7.48 4.67
CA LEU A 49 1.28 -6.04 4.48
C LEU A 49 2.46 -5.43 5.23
N PRO A 50 3.00 -4.30 4.75
CA PRO A 50 3.92 -3.51 5.55
C PRO A 50 3.27 -3.09 6.87
N SER A 51 4.08 -2.93 7.92
CA SER A 51 3.60 -2.30 9.15
C SER A 51 3.24 -0.83 8.86
N LEU A 52 2.52 -0.21 9.78
CA LEU A 52 2.16 1.20 9.63
C LEU A 52 3.40 2.07 9.43
N ASP A 53 4.45 1.83 10.23
CA ASP A 53 5.71 2.57 10.10
C ASP A 53 6.29 2.42 8.70
N ASN A 54 6.30 1.21 8.19
CA ASN A 54 6.84 0.95 6.86
C ASN A 54 5.97 1.55 5.77
N PHE A 55 4.66 1.59 5.95
CA PHE A 55 3.76 2.30 5.02
C PHE A 55 4.08 3.80 4.97
N ILE A 56 4.36 4.41 6.11
CA ILE A 56 4.73 5.83 6.15
C ILE A 56 6.01 6.06 5.35
N ILE A 57 7.02 5.21 5.53
CA ILE A 57 8.26 5.33 4.78
C ILE A 57 8.00 5.15 3.28
N LEU A 58 7.22 4.13 2.90
CA LEU A 58 6.87 3.92 1.50
C LEU A 58 6.12 5.11 0.90
N SER A 59 5.19 5.69 1.65
CA SER A 59 4.42 6.83 1.16
C SER A 59 5.32 8.01 0.86
N ARG A 60 6.31 8.24 1.68
CA ARG A 60 7.27 9.31 1.45
C ARG A 60 8.22 9.01 0.30
N LEU A 61 8.70 7.77 0.23
CA LEU A 61 9.57 7.33 -0.86
C LEU A 61 8.88 7.44 -2.22
N LEU A 62 7.61 7.07 -2.25
CA LEU A 62 6.82 7.05 -3.49
C LEU A 62 6.07 8.35 -3.74
N HIS A 63 6.21 9.35 -2.88
CA HIS A 63 5.53 10.64 -2.99
C HIS A 63 4.02 10.50 -3.18
N THR A 64 3.42 9.58 -2.40
CA THR A 64 2.00 9.31 -2.48
C THR A 64 1.45 9.07 -1.07
N SER A 65 0.14 9.08 -0.92
CA SER A 65 -0.48 8.81 0.37
C SER A 65 -0.56 7.30 0.62
N ILE A 66 -0.69 6.92 1.89
CA ILE A 66 -0.91 5.51 2.25
C ILE A 66 -2.20 5.01 1.59
N GLU A 67 -3.24 5.83 1.56
CA GLU A 67 -4.51 5.47 0.92
C GLU A 67 -4.36 5.14 -0.56
N ASP A 68 -3.44 5.82 -1.25
CA ASP A 68 -3.20 5.55 -2.67
C ASP A 68 -2.36 4.29 -2.89
N ILE A 69 -1.64 3.85 -1.87
CA ILE A 69 -0.90 2.58 -1.93
C ILE A 69 -1.83 1.40 -1.66
N LEU A 70 -2.73 1.55 -0.70
CA LEU A 70 -3.65 0.48 -0.31
C LEU A 70 -4.72 0.25 -1.37
N VAL A 71 -4.99 -1.02 -1.64
CA VAL A 71 -6.17 -1.40 -2.42
C VAL A 71 -7.19 -1.97 -1.44
N ILE A 72 -8.32 -1.32 -1.36
CA ILE A 72 -9.38 -1.65 -0.43
C ILE A 72 -10.54 -2.26 -1.20
N ASP A 73 -11.17 -3.25 -0.61
CA ASP A 73 -12.34 -3.87 -1.19
C ASP A 73 -13.44 -2.85 -1.42
N GLY A 74 -14.18 -3.04 -2.49
CA GLY A 74 -14.98 -2.12 -3.28
C GLY A 74 -16.04 -1.24 -2.64
N ASP A 75 -16.18 -1.19 -1.31
CA ASP A 75 -17.30 -0.48 -0.70
C ASP A 75 -17.02 0.94 -0.21
N ILE A 76 -15.80 1.43 -0.40
CA ILE A 76 -15.44 2.76 0.10
C ILE A 76 -16.27 3.87 -0.59
N VAL A 77 -16.48 3.75 -1.88
CA VAL A 77 -17.29 4.74 -2.63
C VAL A 77 -18.72 4.74 -2.14
N ARG A 78 -19.25 3.58 -1.83
CA ARG A 78 -20.60 3.41 -1.31
C ARG A 78 -20.76 4.08 0.05
N LEU A 79 -19.76 3.92 0.92
CA LEU A 79 -19.75 4.60 2.21
C LEU A 79 -19.79 6.11 2.06
N TRP A 80 -19.00 6.65 1.15
CA TRP A 80 -18.98 8.08 0.88
C TRP A 80 -20.35 8.57 0.43
N CYS A 81 -21.01 7.85 -0.47
CA CYS A 81 -22.35 8.20 -0.94
C CYS A 81 -23.36 8.22 0.19
N ILE A 82 -23.30 7.22 1.07
CA ILE A 82 -24.20 7.15 2.22
C ILE A 82 -23.97 8.33 3.18
N LEU A 83 -22.71 8.63 3.48
CA LEU A 83 -22.35 9.72 4.37
C LEU A 83 -22.80 11.07 3.82
N PHE A 84 -22.58 11.32 2.54
CA PHE A 84 -23.00 12.56 1.90
C PHE A 84 -24.51 12.74 1.94
N ARG A 85 -25.26 11.67 1.75
CA ARG A 85 -26.70 11.73 1.85
C ARG A 85 -27.18 12.13 3.24
N LYS A 86 -26.50 11.64 4.27
CA LYS A 86 -26.87 11.96 5.65
C LYS A 86 -26.51 13.39 6.04
N LEU A 87 -25.49 13.95 5.42
CA LEU A 87 -25.04 15.29 5.72
C LEU A 87 -25.85 16.37 5.00
N ASN A 88 -26.54 15.99 3.96
CA ASN A 88 -27.41 16.87 3.18
C ASN A 88 -28.88 16.64 3.57
#